data_bb77d1a07fdf9d79c12d769d5660d0d3
#
_entry.id   bb77d1a07fdf9d79c12d769d5660d0d3
#
_cell.length_a   1.000
_cell.length_b   1.000
_cell.length_c   1.000
_cell.angle_alpha   90.00
_cell.angle_beta   90.00
_cell.angle_gamma   90.00
#
_symmetry.space_group_name_H-M   'P 1'
#
loop_
_entity.id
_entity.type
_entity.pdbx_description
1 polymer ?
#
loop_
_entity_poly.entity_id
_entity_poly.type
_entity_poly.pdbx_seq_one_letter_code
_entity_poly.pdbx_strand_id
1 'polypeptide(L)'
;SRGRGAYINEDEDEIESIFFNSDRYPRTPQMLPACPTDGQAEILIADNIPRRFIKGIALGNEDVAKRVYAMLKMCDMTHIPLYIAPDVLTPNWSPLIKSGRRPEEIPCVWPEEGSLCRYQAE
;
A
#
# COMPACT_ATOMS: atom_id res chain seq x y z
N SER A 1 19.80 -3.22 -7.95
CA SER A 1 19.48 -3.26 -9.35
C SER A 1 18.99 -4.62 -9.76
N ARG A 2 18.17 -4.62 -10.67
CA ARG A 2 17.66 -5.85 -11.21
C ARG A 2 18.51 -6.40 -12.34
N GLY A 3 19.62 -5.77 -12.61
CA GLY A 3 20.53 -6.22 -13.63
C GLY A 3 19.94 -6.06 -15.01
N ARG A 4 20.20 -7.04 -15.87
CA ARG A 4 19.76 -6.93 -17.25
C ARG A 4 18.25 -6.87 -17.31
N GLY A 5 17.73 -6.04 -18.18
CA GLY A 5 16.30 -5.86 -18.34
C GLY A 5 15.73 -4.72 -17.52
N ALA A 6 16.51 -4.20 -16.58
CA ALA A 6 16.06 -3.04 -15.82
C ALA A 6 16.17 -1.80 -16.71
N TYR A 7 15.13 -0.99 -16.71
CA TYR A 7 15.12 0.25 -17.48
C TYR A 7 14.17 1.25 -16.83
N ILE A 8 14.35 2.52 -17.19
CA ILE A 8 13.50 3.60 -16.73
C ILE A 8 12.76 4.16 -17.93
N ASN A 9 11.47 4.28 -17.80
CA ASN A 9 10.62 4.82 -18.84
C ASN A 9 9.89 6.03 -18.26
N GLU A 10 9.94 7.16 -18.97
CA GLU A 10 9.38 8.40 -18.46
C GLU A 10 8.02 8.74 -19.06
N ASP A 11 7.48 7.85 -19.87
CA ASP A 11 6.20 8.07 -20.52
C ASP A 11 5.07 7.57 -19.62
N GLU A 12 4.11 8.43 -19.32
CA GLU A 12 2.96 8.05 -18.51
C GLU A 12 2.20 6.90 -19.12
N ASP A 13 2.14 6.83 -20.44
CA ASP A 13 1.42 5.76 -21.11
C ASP A 13 2.06 4.41 -20.87
N GLU A 14 3.29 4.38 -20.41
CA GLU A 14 3.99 3.14 -20.13
C GLU A 14 3.64 2.55 -18.77
N ILE A 15 2.88 3.27 -17.96
CA ILE A 15 2.48 2.74 -16.65
C ILE A 15 1.74 1.43 -16.82
N GLU A 16 0.90 1.33 -17.83
CA GLU A 16 0.15 0.11 -18.06
C GLU A 16 1.04 -1.08 -18.40
N SER A 17 2.25 -0.81 -18.88
CA SER A 17 3.14 -1.89 -19.28
C SER A 17 3.56 -2.78 -18.12
N ILE A 18 3.47 -2.29 -16.88
CA ILE A 18 3.82 -3.10 -15.72
C ILE A 18 2.87 -4.28 -15.53
N PHE A 19 1.72 -4.26 -16.22
CA PHE A 19 0.73 -5.33 -16.14
C PHE A 19 0.75 -6.23 -17.37
N PHE A 20 1.67 -6.01 -18.30
CA PHE A 20 1.74 -6.81 -19.52
C PHE A 20 2.41 -8.14 -19.24
N ASN A 21 1.94 -9.18 -19.93
CA ASN A 21 2.56 -10.48 -19.85
C ASN A 21 3.98 -10.41 -20.43
N SER A 22 4.87 -11.25 -19.90
CA SER A 22 6.21 -11.34 -20.43
C SER A 22 6.69 -12.78 -20.34
N ASP A 23 7.68 -13.12 -21.16
CA ASP A 23 8.24 -14.46 -21.16
C ASP A 23 8.90 -14.79 -19.82
N ARG A 24 9.51 -13.79 -19.21
CA ARG A 24 10.23 -13.98 -17.96
C ARG A 24 9.30 -14.02 -16.76
N TYR A 25 8.25 -13.22 -16.81
CA TYR A 25 7.30 -13.11 -15.70
C TYR A 25 5.89 -13.27 -16.27
N PRO A 26 5.48 -14.53 -16.53
CA PRO A 26 4.15 -14.73 -17.10
C PRO A 26 3.06 -14.43 -16.08
N ARG A 27 1.98 -13.86 -16.58
CA ARG A 27 0.81 -13.64 -15.73
C ARG A 27 -0.01 -14.91 -15.69
N THR A 28 -0.58 -15.19 -14.52
CA THR A 28 -1.47 -16.33 -14.36
C THR A 28 -2.89 -15.82 -14.19
N PRO A 29 -3.88 -16.66 -14.49
CA PRO A 29 -5.28 -16.24 -14.30
C PRO A 29 -5.63 -15.90 -12.86
N GLN A 30 -4.90 -16.44 -11.89
CA GLN A 30 -5.18 -16.21 -10.48
C GLN A 30 -4.73 -14.83 -10.00
N MET A 31 -3.78 -14.21 -10.70
CA MET A 31 -3.23 -12.94 -10.26
C MET A 31 -4.31 -11.85 -10.29
N LEU A 32 -4.33 -11.03 -9.26
CA LEU A 32 -5.23 -9.88 -9.25
C LEU A 32 -4.87 -8.94 -10.40
N PRO A 33 -5.86 -8.30 -11.03
CA PRO A 33 -5.57 -7.36 -12.12
C PRO A 33 -4.62 -6.25 -11.72
N ALA A 34 -4.67 -5.82 -10.46
CA ALA A 34 -3.80 -4.75 -9.97
C ALA A 34 -2.41 -5.26 -9.59
N CYS A 35 -2.13 -6.56 -9.74
CA CYS A 35 -0.83 -7.10 -9.41
C CYS A 35 0.13 -6.86 -10.58
N PRO A 36 1.26 -6.16 -10.35
CA PRO A 36 2.25 -5.98 -11.43
C PRO A 36 2.79 -7.33 -11.87
N THR A 37 3.10 -7.44 -13.16
CA THR A 37 3.66 -8.67 -13.70
C THR A 37 5.01 -8.98 -13.06
N ASP A 38 5.84 -7.93 -12.91
CA ASP A 38 7.11 -8.03 -12.18
C ASP A 38 6.88 -7.40 -10.82
N GLY A 39 7.04 -8.20 -9.76
CA GLY A 39 6.83 -7.70 -8.41
C GLY A 39 7.78 -6.60 -7.97
N GLN A 40 8.82 -6.33 -8.76
CA GLN A 40 9.76 -5.27 -8.47
C GLN A 40 9.52 -4.02 -9.30
N ALA A 41 8.42 -3.98 -10.04
CA ALA A 41 8.06 -2.79 -10.80
C ALA A 41 7.81 -1.61 -9.85
N GLU A 42 8.29 -0.44 -10.23
CA GLU A 42 8.18 0.76 -9.40
C GLU A 42 7.72 1.93 -10.25
N ILE A 43 6.99 2.81 -9.63
CA ILE A 43 6.61 4.07 -10.25
C ILE A 43 7.28 5.18 -9.44
N LEU A 44 8.12 5.95 -10.10
CA LEU A 44 8.84 7.03 -9.45
C LEU A 44 8.12 8.35 -9.74
N ILE A 45 7.83 9.08 -8.68
CA ILE A 45 7.13 10.35 -8.79
C ILE A 45 8.16 11.47 -8.69
N ALA A 46 8.16 12.36 -9.67
CA ALA A 46 9.04 13.52 -9.63
C ALA A 46 8.57 14.50 -8.55
N ASP A 47 9.52 15.18 -7.93
CA ASP A 47 9.26 16.17 -6.90
C ASP A 47 8.58 15.53 -5.70
N ASN A 48 7.52 16.14 -5.16
CA ASN A 48 6.85 15.59 -3.99
C ASN A 48 5.40 15.25 -4.31
N ILE A 49 4.79 14.49 -3.41
CA ILE A 49 3.39 14.10 -3.54
C ILE A 49 2.58 14.99 -2.62
N PRO A 50 1.64 15.79 -3.14
CA PRO A 50 0.81 16.62 -2.28
C PRO A 50 -0.01 15.77 -1.31
N ARG A 51 -0.20 16.31 -0.10
CA ARG A 51 -0.91 15.58 0.95
C ARG A 51 -2.31 15.14 0.53
N ARG A 52 -2.96 15.92 -0.31
CA ARG A 52 -4.33 15.59 -0.72
C ARG A 52 -4.44 14.26 -1.48
N PHE A 53 -3.31 13.74 -1.95
CA PHE A 53 -3.32 12.45 -2.65
C PHE A 53 -3.11 11.27 -1.72
N ILE A 54 -2.85 11.51 -0.44
CA ILE A 54 -2.71 10.43 0.53
C ILE A 54 -4.11 9.96 0.92
N LYS A 55 -4.44 8.73 0.57
CA LYS A 55 -5.78 8.20 0.79
C LYS A 55 -5.90 7.32 2.02
N GLY A 56 -4.79 6.95 2.61
CA GLY A 56 -4.81 6.12 3.79
C GLY A 56 -3.41 5.71 4.17
N ILE A 57 -3.26 5.18 5.37
CA ILE A 57 -1.97 4.74 5.89
C ILE A 57 -2.13 3.32 6.40
N ALA A 58 -1.30 2.40 5.91
CA ALA A 58 -1.31 1.01 6.35
C ALA A 58 -0.28 0.84 7.46
N LEU A 59 -0.69 0.17 8.53
CA LEU A 59 0.14 0.01 9.71
C LEU A 59 0.14 -1.45 10.16
N GLY A 60 1.17 -1.82 10.90
CA GLY A 60 1.38 -3.21 11.25
C GLY A 60 0.55 -3.68 12.43
N ASN A 61 0.21 -2.81 13.38
CA ASN A 61 -0.54 -3.21 14.55
C ASN A 61 -1.16 -1.99 15.22
N GLU A 62 -1.96 -2.27 16.26
CA GLU A 62 -2.70 -1.24 16.99
C GLU A 62 -1.79 -0.23 17.68
N ASP A 63 -0.69 -0.71 18.27
CA ASP A 63 0.18 0.20 19.01
C ASP A 63 0.78 1.25 18.10
N VAL A 64 1.21 0.84 16.91
CA VAL A 64 1.74 1.77 15.92
C VAL A 64 0.63 2.72 15.46
N ALA A 65 -0.57 2.20 15.27
CA ALA A 65 -1.69 3.02 14.81
C ALA A 65 -2.01 4.12 15.82
N LYS A 66 -1.97 3.81 17.10
CA LYS A 66 -2.20 4.82 18.14
C LYS A 66 -1.16 5.92 18.10
N ARG A 67 0.09 5.55 17.93
CA ARG A 67 1.16 6.55 17.88
C ARG A 67 1.05 7.42 16.64
N VAL A 68 0.72 6.81 15.50
CA VAL A 68 0.55 7.57 14.27
C VAL A 68 -0.66 8.49 14.38
N TYR A 69 -1.76 8.00 14.98
CA TYR A 69 -2.94 8.84 15.16
C TYR A 69 -2.62 10.06 16.03
N ALA A 70 -1.84 9.85 17.11
CA ALA A 70 -1.45 10.96 17.95
C ALA A 70 -0.63 11.99 17.17
N MET A 71 0.27 11.52 16.31
CA MET A 71 1.04 12.43 15.48
C MET A 71 0.17 13.18 14.47
N LEU A 72 -0.80 12.50 13.89
CA LEU A 72 -1.72 13.13 12.95
C LEU A 72 -2.56 14.21 13.66
N LYS A 73 -2.96 13.96 14.90
CA LYS A 73 -3.68 14.97 15.67
C LYS A 73 -2.83 16.21 15.87
N MET A 74 -1.56 16.03 16.15
CA MET A 74 -0.66 17.17 16.33
C MET A 74 -0.49 17.98 15.05
N CYS A 75 -0.67 17.33 13.91
CA CYS A 75 -0.53 17.98 12.61
C CYS A 75 -1.87 18.38 12.00
N ASP A 76 -2.97 18.16 12.73
CA ASP A 76 -4.32 18.45 12.23
C ASP A 76 -4.62 17.69 10.94
N MET A 77 -4.27 16.40 10.93
CA MET A 77 -4.43 15.57 9.74
C MET A 77 -5.18 14.27 10.05
N THR A 78 -6.07 14.30 11.04
CA THR A 78 -6.79 13.09 11.44
C THR A 78 -7.83 12.63 10.42
N HIS A 79 -8.02 13.40 9.36
CA HIS A 79 -8.92 12.99 8.29
C HIS A 79 -8.35 11.84 7.45
N ILE A 80 -7.06 11.54 7.58
CA ILE A 80 -6.44 10.46 6.83
C ILE A 80 -6.75 9.14 7.52
N PRO A 81 -7.42 8.20 6.85
CA PRO A 81 -7.79 6.93 7.49
C PRO A 81 -6.58 6.03 7.71
N LEU A 82 -6.61 5.30 8.82
CA LEU A 82 -5.57 4.34 9.17
C LEU A 82 -6.13 2.92 9.10
N TYR A 83 -5.31 2.00 8.64
CA TYR A 83 -5.69 0.60 8.47
C TYR A 83 -4.64 -0.30 9.09
N ILE A 84 -5.08 -1.35 9.78
CA ILE A 84 -4.16 -2.39 10.25
C ILE A 84 -4.06 -3.41 9.11
N ALA A 85 -2.90 -3.49 8.51
CA ALA A 85 -2.68 -4.33 7.33
C ALA A 85 -1.27 -4.91 7.35
N PRO A 86 -0.99 -5.83 8.28
CA PRO A 86 0.37 -6.34 8.45
C PRO A 86 0.91 -7.05 7.20
N ASP A 87 0.05 -7.73 6.45
CA ASP A 87 0.52 -8.47 5.28
C ASP A 87 1.00 -7.55 4.16
N VAL A 88 0.58 -6.29 4.15
CA VAL A 88 1.05 -5.32 3.16
C VAL A 88 2.50 -4.93 3.45
N LEU A 89 2.91 -5.02 4.72
CA LEU A 89 4.20 -4.53 5.19
C LEU A 89 5.26 -5.63 5.32
N THR A 90 4.95 -6.82 4.87
CA THR A 90 5.87 -7.96 4.91
C THR A 90 5.94 -8.58 3.53
N PRO A 91 6.91 -9.48 3.28
CA PRO A 91 6.97 -10.16 2.00
C PRO A 91 5.71 -10.98 1.66
N ASN A 92 4.81 -11.15 2.61
CA ASN A 92 3.59 -11.95 2.38
C ASN A 92 2.66 -11.34 1.34
N TRP A 93 2.76 -10.04 1.08
CA TRP A 93 1.85 -9.41 0.13
C TRP A 93 1.98 -9.99 -1.27
N SER A 94 3.19 -10.32 -1.67
CA SER A 94 3.45 -10.76 -3.03
C SER A 94 2.79 -12.10 -3.37
N PRO A 95 3.03 -13.18 -2.59
CA PRO A 95 2.31 -14.42 -2.90
C PRO A 95 0.80 -14.30 -2.75
N LEU A 96 0.31 -13.44 -1.85
CA LEU A 96 -1.13 -13.25 -1.70
C LEU A 96 -1.75 -12.72 -2.99
N ILE A 97 -1.25 -11.59 -3.49
CA ILE A 97 -1.87 -10.99 -4.67
C ILE A 97 -1.63 -11.82 -5.93
N LYS A 98 -0.53 -12.56 -5.98
CA LYS A 98 -0.28 -13.45 -7.10
C LYS A 98 -1.25 -14.62 -7.13
N SER A 99 -1.77 -15.01 -5.98
CA SER A 99 -2.75 -16.09 -5.89
C SER A 99 -4.19 -15.57 -5.96
N GLY A 100 -4.37 -14.28 -6.20
CA GLY A 100 -5.70 -13.70 -6.35
C GLY A 100 -6.34 -13.28 -5.04
N ARG A 101 -5.57 -13.21 -3.96
CA ARG A 101 -6.11 -12.83 -2.66
C ARG A 101 -5.65 -11.44 -2.29
N ARG A 102 -6.50 -10.70 -1.63
CA ARG A 102 -6.16 -9.37 -1.16
C ARG A 102 -5.66 -9.44 0.27
N PRO A 103 -4.59 -8.71 0.59
CA PRO A 103 -4.21 -8.58 2.00
C PRO A 103 -5.34 -7.95 2.78
N GLU A 104 -5.51 -8.39 4.01
CA GLU A 104 -6.56 -7.87 4.87
C GLU A 104 -6.20 -6.44 5.30
N GLU A 105 -7.20 -5.57 5.31
CA GLU A 105 -7.06 -4.18 5.73
C GLU A 105 -8.18 -3.88 6.70
N ILE A 106 -7.84 -3.74 7.97
CA ILE A 106 -8.84 -3.49 9.00
C ILE A 106 -8.83 -2.01 9.34
N PRO A 107 -9.90 -1.27 9.01
CA PRO A 107 -9.93 0.16 9.31
C PRO A 107 -9.95 0.43 10.80
N CYS A 108 -9.18 1.41 11.22
CA CYS A 108 -9.21 1.87 12.60
C CYS A 108 -10.36 2.85 12.76
N VAL A 109 -11.13 2.68 13.83
CA VAL A 109 -12.23 3.57 14.16
C VAL A 109 -11.84 4.31 15.42
N TRP A 110 -11.76 5.62 15.32
CA TRP A 110 -11.33 6.47 16.43
C TRP A 110 -12.53 7.16 17.05
N PRO A 111 -12.60 7.14 18.37
CA PRO A 111 -13.68 7.83 19.06
C PRO A 111 -13.45 9.35 19.01
N GLU A 112 -14.41 10.08 19.57
CA GLU A 112 -14.29 11.51 19.68
C GLU A 112 -13.02 11.87 20.43
N GLU A 113 -12.61 13.13 20.27
CA GLU A 113 -11.41 13.61 20.91
C GLU A 113 -11.44 13.30 22.40
N GLY A 114 -10.30 12.80 22.90
CA GLY A 114 -10.17 12.46 24.30
C GLY A 114 -10.58 11.05 24.64
N SER A 115 -11.17 10.33 23.71
CA SER A 115 -11.58 8.96 23.95
C SER A 115 -10.49 7.99 23.52
N LEU A 116 -10.67 6.73 23.92
CA LEU A 116 -9.74 5.69 23.51
C LEU A 116 -10.09 5.20 22.11
N CYS A 117 -9.10 4.63 21.47
CA CYS A 117 -9.32 4.00 20.18
C CYS A 117 -10.28 2.83 20.32
N ARG A 118 -11.32 2.80 19.50
CA ARG A 118 -12.28 1.72 19.58
C ARG A 118 -11.71 0.37 19.25
N TYR A 119 -10.76 0.35 18.37
CA TYR A 119 -10.16 -0.89 17.96
C TYR A 119 -9.55 -1.62 19.13
N GLN A 120 -9.13 -0.90 20.15
CA GLN A 120 -8.56 -1.49 21.33
C GLN A 120 -9.58 -2.12 22.25
N ALA A 121 -10.79 -1.72 22.12
CA ALA A 121 -11.82 -2.17 23.05
C ALA A 121 -12.09 -3.66 22.89
N GLU A 122 -11.61 -4.22 21.83
CA GLU A 122 -11.73 -5.67 21.62
C GLU A 122 -10.56 -6.43 22.19
#